data_aef5f90c9b0b1823fccb2a4c80558d53
#
_entry.id   aef5f90c9b0b1823fccb2a4c80558d53
#
_cell.length_a   1.000
_cell.length_b   1.000
_cell.length_c   1.000
_cell.angle_alpha   90.00
_cell.angle_beta   90.00
_cell.angle_gamma   90.00
#
_symmetry.space_group_name_H-M   'P 1'
#
loop_
_entity.id
_entity.type
_entity.pdbx_description
1 polymer ?
#
loop_
_entity_poly.entity_id
_entity_poly.type
_entity_poly.pdbx_seq_one_letter_code
_entity_poly.pdbx_strand_id
1 'polypeptide(L)'
;MQLERLPSIAFKSPAIALSGVVDYEMYTKFRTQFDNASEEKIVVTEPSTLGGDPEVARMMGEDIRFASEMEPHRRFVFLGKAAIYSAGTTFMSFFARQNRYLARGTRLMIHERKLSKKLVVL
;
A
#
# COMPACT_ATOMS: atom_id res chain seq x y z
N MET A 1 6.67 -21.62 -10.61
CA MET A 1 5.46 -21.68 -9.80
C MET A 1 4.40 -20.73 -10.37
N GLN A 2 3.22 -21.22 -10.50
CA GLN A 2 2.12 -20.44 -11.06
C GLN A 2 1.40 -19.67 -9.94
N LEU A 3 1.23 -18.38 -10.13
CA LEU A 3 0.51 -17.56 -9.16
C LEU A 3 -0.99 -17.77 -9.30
N GLU A 4 -1.64 -17.92 -8.17
CA GLU A 4 -3.06 -18.07 -8.14
C GLU A 4 -3.74 -16.76 -8.52
N ARG A 5 -4.69 -16.83 -9.43
CA ARG A 5 -5.43 -15.68 -9.88
C ARG A 5 -6.40 -15.23 -8.78
N LEU A 6 -6.43 -13.92 -8.53
CA LEU A 6 -7.38 -13.38 -7.58
C LEU A 6 -8.80 -13.39 -8.17
N PRO A 7 -9.79 -13.83 -7.40
CA PRO A 7 -11.17 -13.69 -7.87
C PRO A 7 -11.57 -12.22 -7.94
N SER A 8 -12.37 -11.86 -8.94
CA SER A 8 -12.84 -10.49 -9.13
C SER A 8 -13.48 -9.90 -7.88
N ILE A 9 -14.17 -10.75 -7.14
CA ILE A 9 -14.89 -10.34 -5.92
C ILE A 9 -13.93 -9.74 -4.88
N ALA A 10 -12.66 -10.14 -4.90
CA ALA A 10 -11.68 -9.62 -3.95
C ALA A 10 -11.50 -8.10 -4.08
N PHE A 11 -11.72 -7.54 -5.28
CA PHE A 11 -11.56 -6.12 -5.52
C PHE A 11 -12.84 -5.33 -5.30
N LYS A 12 -13.95 -6.00 -5.09
CA LYS A 12 -15.26 -5.36 -4.96
C LYS A 12 -15.46 -4.71 -3.61
N SER A 13 -14.91 -5.33 -2.57
CA SER A 13 -15.03 -4.84 -1.20
C SER A 13 -13.66 -4.91 -0.54
N PRO A 14 -12.82 -3.89 -0.74
CA PRO A 14 -11.50 -3.93 -0.13
C PRO A 14 -11.61 -3.93 1.39
N ALA A 15 -10.72 -4.69 2.01
CA ALA A 15 -10.68 -4.75 3.48
C ALA A 15 -10.19 -3.43 4.06
N ILE A 16 -9.29 -2.76 3.34
CA ILE A 16 -8.68 -1.51 3.78
C ILE A 16 -8.81 -0.49 2.65
N ALA A 17 -9.50 0.61 2.90
CA ALA A 17 -9.65 1.70 1.94
C ALA A 17 -9.07 2.97 2.54
N LEU A 18 -8.14 3.59 1.80
CA LEU A 18 -7.43 4.77 2.26
C LEU A 18 -7.45 5.84 1.18
N SER A 19 -7.78 7.08 1.56
CA SER A 19 -7.74 8.19 0.63
C SER A 19 -7.29 9.45 1.35
N GLY A 20 -6.64 10.34 0.61
CA GLY A 20 -6.20 11.61 1.15
C GLY A 20 -4.71 11.62 1.47
N VAL A 21 -4.32 12.46 2.40
CA VAL A 21 -2.93 12.69 2.76
C VAL A 21 -2.40 11.53 3.60
N VAL A 22 -1.17 11.12 3.31
CA VAL A 22 -0.49 10.11 4.14
C VAL A 22 0.01 10.82 5.39
N ASP A 23 -0.69 10.61 6.49
CA ASP A 23 -0.39 11.23 7.78
C ASP A 23 -0.79 10.28 8.93
N TYR A 24 -0.64 10.71 10.16
CA TYR A 24 -0.96 9.85 11.30
C TYR A 24 -2.46 9.54 11.39
N GLU A 25 -3.31 10.43 10.91
CA GLU A 25 -4.74 10.14 10.84
C GLU A 25 -5.00 8.97 9.90
N MET A 26 -4.34 8.97 8.75
CA MET A 26 -4.44 7.85 7.83
C MET A 26 -3.93 6.55 8.47
N TYR A 27 -2.83 6.64 9.22
CA TYR A 27 -2.29 5.45 9.89
C TYR A 27 -3.31 4.87 10.88
N THR A 28 -3.98 5.72 11.64
CA THR A 28 -5.01 5.28 12.57
C THR A 28 -6.14 4.55 11.84
N LYS A 29 -6.58 5.10 10.73
CA LYS A 29 -7.63 4.46 9.90
C LYS A 29 -7.13 3.15 9.31
N PHE A 30 -5.89 3.12 8.87
CA PHE A 30 -5.28 1.91 8.36
C PHE A 30 -5.27 0.82 9.43
N ARG A 31 -4.78 1.14 10.63
CA ARG A 31 -4.67 0.14 11.71
C ARG A 31 -6.02 -0.40 12.12
N THR A 32 -7.03 0.44 12.21
CA THR A 32 -8.37 -0.02 12.55
C THR A 32 -8.87 -1.05 11.55
N GLN A 33 -8.74 -0.74 10.26
CA GLN A 33 -9.17 -1.64 9.20
C GLN A 33 -8.30 -2.89 9.11
N PHE A 34 -7.01 -2.72 9.27
CA PHE A 34 -6.04 -3.80 9.24
C PHE A 34 -6.35 -4.82 10.36
N ASP A 35 -6.59 -4.34 11.57
CA ASP A 35 -6.91 -5.20 12.71
C ASP A 35 -8.26 -5.88 12.52
N ASN A 36 -9.23 -5.18 11.95
CA ASN A 36 -10.55 -5.76 11.68
C ASN A 36 -10.50 -6.84 10.60
N ALA A 37 -9.47 -6.85 9.77
CA ALA A 37 -9.30 -7.84 8.72
C ALA A 37 -8.40 -9.00 9.13
N SER A 38 -8.17 -9.19 10.42
CA SER A 38 -7.19 -10.17 10.92
C SER A 38 -7.48 -11.61 10.51
N GLU A 39 -8.74 -11.95 10.25
CA GLU A 39 -9.12 -13.30 9.84
C GLU A 39 -9.22 -13.48 8.33
N GLU A 40 -9.02 -12.43 7.56
CA GLU A 40 -9.14 -12.51 6.11
C GLU A 40 -7.88 -13.11 5.49
N LYS A 41 -8.06 -14.06 4.58
CA LYS A 41 -6.94 -14.67 3.87
C LYS A 41 -6.41 -13.78 2.77
N ILE A 42 -7.29 -13.04 2.12
CA ILE A 42 -6.92 -12.09 1.07
C ILE A 42 -7.31 -10.71 1.56
N VAL A 43 -6.31 -9.87 1.79
CA VAL A 43 -6.52 -8.52 2.30
C VAL A 43 -6.17 -7.54 1.18
N VAL A 44 -7.19 -6.92 0.61
CA VAL A 44 -7.01 -5.90 -0.43
C VAL A 44 -6.97 -4.54 0.23
N THR A 45 -5.87 -3.83 0.03
CA THR A 45 -5.72 -2.44 0.46
C THR A 45 -5.86 -1.55 -0.76
N GLU A 46 -6.79 -0.61 -0.70
CA GLU A 46 -7.11 0.27 -1.82
C GLU A 46 -6.77 1.71 -1.47
N PRO A 47 -5.55 2.17 -1.76
CA PRO A 47 -5.16 3.54 -1.49
C PRO A 47 -5.34 4.45 -2.70
N SER A 48 -5.57 5.74 -2.41
CA SER A 48 -5.49 6.81 -3.39
C SER A 48 -4.94 8.03 -2.66
N THR A 49 -3.77 8.51 -3.07
CA THR A 49 -3.10 9.60 -2.34
C THR A 49 -2.19 10.41 -3.23
N LEU A 50 -2.15 11.70 -2.98
CA LEU A 50 -1.19 12.62 -3.61
C LEU A 50 0.13 12.67 -2.83
N GLY A 51 0.25 11.91 -1.74
CA GLY A 51 1.47 11.84 -0.96
C GLY A 51 1.28 12.30 0.47
N GLY A 52 2.38 12.59 1.12
CA GLY A 52 2.39 13.05 2.50
C GLY A 52 3.67 12.61 3.20
N ASP A 53 3.55 12.14 4.42
CA ASP A 53 4.68 11.79 5.26
C ASP A 53 5.23 10.39 4.90
N PRO A 54 6.47 10.32 4.39
CA PRO A 54 7.06 9.02 4.03
C PRO A 54 7.29 8.11 5.24
N GLU A 55 7.47 8.67 6.42
CA GLU A 55 7.64 7.84 7.62
C GLU A 55 6.35 7.12 7.98
N VAL A 56 5.21 7.79 7.80
CA VAL A 56 3.91 7.14 8.02
C VAL A 56 3.69 6.04 6.97
N ALA A 57 4.05 6.31 5.72
CA ALA A 57 3.97 5.31 4.67
C ALA A 57 4.80 4.06 5.03
N ARG A 58 5.99 4.27 5.59
CA ARG A 58 6.83 3.16 6.04
C ARG A 58 6.20 2.40 7.21
N MET A 59 5.57 3.10 8.14
CA MET A 59 4.88 2.45 9.26
C MET A 59 3.78 1.51 8.75
N MET A 60 2.94 2.01 7.85
CA MET A 60 1.89 1.18 7.24
C MET A 60 2.50 0.02 6.48
N GLY A 61 3.55 0.30 5.72
CA GLY A 61 4.23 -0.72 4.92
C GLY A 61 4.84 -1.81 5.77
N GLU A 62 5.46 -1.44 6.90
CA GLU A 62 6.03 -2.43 7.80
C GLU A 62 4.97 -3.34 8.41
N ASP A 63 3.80 -2.80 8.71
CA ASP A 63 2.70 -3.63 9.20
C ASP A 63 2.33 -4.70 8.17
N ILE A 64 2.28 -4.32 6.90
CA ILE A 64 2.01 -5.26 5.80
C ILE A 64 3.13 -6.28 5.68
N ARG A 65 4.39 -5.81 5.72
CA ARG A 65 5.54 -6.71 5.56
C ARG A 65 5.61 -7.74 6.68
N PHE A 66 5.46 -7.30 7.93
CA PHE A 66 5.48 -8.22 9.07
C PHE A 66 4.36 -9.25 8.96
N ALA A 67 3.15 -8.81 8.66
CA ALA A 67 2.03 -9.75 8.53
C ALA A 67 2.26 -10.73 7.38
N SER A 68 2.81 -10.26 6.26
CA SER A 68 3.11 -11.12 5.12
C SER A 68 4.12 -12.21 5.47
N GLU A 69 5.13 -11.86 6.27
CA GLU A 69 6.18 -12.80 6.65
C GLU A 69 5.74 -13.77 7.74
N MET A 70 4.96 -13.26 8.70
CA MET A 70 4.53 -14.10 9.82
C MET A 70 3.33 -14.97 9.51
N GLU A 71 2.55 -14.60 8.49
CA GLU A 71 1.33 -15.31 8.12
C GLU A 71 1.34 -15.61 6.61
N PRO A 72 2.24 -16.51 6.16
CA PRO A 72 2.45 -16.73 4.73
C PRO A 72 1.24 -17.33 4.00
N HIS A 73 0.25 -17.79 4.73
CA HIS A 73 -0.99 -18.29 4.14
C HIS A 73 -1.94 -17.14 3.75
N ARG A 74 -1.64 -15.92 4.18
CA ARG A 74 -2.44 -14.76 3.85
C ARG A 74 -1.81 -14.01 2.66
N ARG A 75 -2.65 -13.38 1.88
CA ARG A 75 -2.20 -12.62 0.72
C ARG A 75 -2.61 -11.16 0.88
N PHE A 76 -1.61 -10.27 0.87
CA PHE A 76 -1.82 -8.83 0.99
C PHE A 76 -1.67 -8.18 -0.36
N VAL A 77 -2.72 -7.54 -0.84
CA VAL A 77 -2.83 -7.02 -2.20
C VAL A 77 -2.97 -5.50 -2.16
N PHE A 78 -2.21 -4.84 -3.02
CA PHE A 78 -2.27 -3.40 -3.20
C PHE A 78 -3.06 -3.13 -4.48
N LEU A 79 -4.13 -2.34 -4.36
CA LEU A 79 -4.91 -1.90 -5.50
C LEU A 79 -4.93 -0.37 -5.51
N GLY A 80 -4.00 0.24 -6.27
CA GLY A 80 -3.94 1.69 -6.38
C GLY A 80 -5.04 2.23 -7.26
N LYS A 81 -5.64 3.34 -6.84
CA LYS A 81 -6.71 4.00 -7.61
C LYS A 81 -6.41 5.47 -7.78
N ALA A 82 -6.71 5.98 -8.95
CA ALA A 82 -6.58 7.39 -9.33
C ALA A 82 -5.16 7.93 -9.23
N ALA A 83 -4.60 8.06 -8.04
CA ALA A 83 -3.27 8.63 -7.86
C ALA A 83 -2.52 7.89 -6.77
N ILE A 84 -1.28 7.48 -7.06
CA ILE A 84 -0.36 6.89 -6.09
C ILE A 84 0.93 7.68 -6.21
N TYR A 85 1.01 8.77 -5.45
CA TYR A 85 2.13 9.71 -5.55
C TYR A 85 3.01 9.65 -4.32
N SER A 86 4.32 9.79 -4.54
CA SER A 86 5.30 10.02 -3.48
C SER A 86 5.21 8.98 -2.36
N ALA A 87 4.74 9.36 -1.16
CA ALA A 87 4.58 8.45 -0.02
C ALA A 87 3.70 7.24 -0.37
N GLY A 88 2.75 7.42 -1.29
CA GLY A 88 1.92 6.30 -1.76
C GLY A 88 2.74 5.23 -2.45
N THR A 89 3.74 5.62 -3.25
CA THR A 89 4.62 4.63 -3.91
C THR A 89 5.53 3.96 -2.90
N THR A 90 5.92 4.67 -1.84
CA THR A 90 6.68 4.09 -0.74
C THR A 90 5.87 2.97 -0.09
N PHE A 91 4.60 3.25 0.21
CA PHE A 91 3.72 2.24 0.79
C PHE A 91 3.56 1.03 -0.15
N MET A 92 3.35 1.29 -1.43
CA MET A 92 3.21 0.23 -2.43
C MET A 92 4.43 -0.71 -2.44
N SER A 93 5.62 -0.17 -2.21
CA SER A 93 6.86 -0.94 -2.29
C SER A 93 6.98 -2.05 -1.24
N PHE A 94 6.15 -2.02 -0.20
CA PHE A 94 6.15 -3.05 0.83
C PHE A 94 5.32 -4.27 0.47
N PHE A 95 4.56 -4.19 -0.62
CA PHE A 95 3.77 -5.32 -1.11
C PHE A 95 4.61 -6.13 -2.10
N ALA A 96 4.42 -7.43 -2.13
CA ALA A 96 5.09 -8.28 -3.12
C ALA A 96 4.69 -7.83 -4.53
N ARG A 97 5.63 -7.89 -5.47
CA ARG A 97 5.40 -7.38 -6.82
C ARG A 97 4.17 -7.97 -7.49
N GLN A 98 3.95 -9.27 -7.33
CA GLN A 98 2.82 -9.96 -7.93
C GLN A 98 1.49 -9.60 -7.28
N ASN A 99 1.53 -8.86 -6.18
CA ASN A 99 0.32 -8.42 -5.47
C ASN A 99 0.03 -6.94 -5.66
N ARG A 100 0.74 -6.29 -6.59
CA ARG A 100 0.54 -4.86 -6.86
C ARG A 100 -0.34 -4.71 -8.09
N TYR A 101 -1.50 -4.14 -7.92
CA TYR A 101 -2.46 -3.89 -8.99
C TYR A 101 -2.79 -2.41 -9.03
N LEU A 102 -3.07 -1.91 -10.23
CA LEU A 102 -3.49 -0.53 -10.42
C LEU A 102 -4.79 -0.54 -11.21
N ALA A 103 -5.75 0.24 -10.74
CA ALA A 103 -6.98 0.44 -11.48
C ALA A 103 -6.65 1.21 -12.77
N ARG A 104 -7.49 1.06 -13.78
CA ARG A 104 -7.29 1.72 -15.06
C ARG A 104 -7.20 3.23 -14.85
N GLY A 105 -6.22 3.83 -15.49
CA GLY A 105 -6.02 5.27 -15.42
C GLY A 105 -5.30 5.77 -14.17
N THR A 106 -4.85 4.87 -13.31
CA THR A 106 -4.09 5.26 -12.13
C THR A 106 -2.75 5.87 -12.52
N ARG A 107 -2.41 6.99 -11.90
CA ARG A 107 -1.15 7.67 -12.12
C ARG A 107 -0.19 7.40 -10.98
N LEU A 108 1.07 7.16 -11.33
CA LEU A 108 2.14 6.99 -10.36
C LEU A 108 3.10 8.16 -10.45
N MET A 109 3.59 8.61 -9.29
CA MET A 109 4.62 9.64 -9.28
C MET A 109 5.61 9.38 -8.16
N ILE A 110 6.89 9.30 -8.52
CA ILE A 110 7.98 9.09 -7.60
C ILE A 110 8.79 10.38 -7.52
N HIS A 111 9.02 10.87 -6.31
CA HIS A 111 9.82 12.07 -6.10
C HIS A 111 11.30 11.73 -5.96
N GLU A 112 12.13 12.55 -6.59
CA GLU A 112 13.57 12.43 -6.49
C GLU A 112 14.18 13.37 -5.46
N ARG A 113 13.33 14.07 -4.72
CA ARG A 113 13.76 15.15 -3.82
C ARG A 113 14.87 14.71 -2.85
N LYS A 114 14.75 13.55 -2.26
CA LYS A 114 15.75 13.06 -1.32
C LYS A 114 17.06 12.77 -2.00
N LEU A 115 16.99 12.21 -3.19
CA LEU A 115 18.18 11.89 -3.96
C LEU A 115 18.92 13.16 -4.36
N SER A 116 18.18 14.16 -4.81
CA SER A 116 18.76 15.45 -5.17
C SER A 116 19.49 16.09 -4.00
N LYS A 117 18.90 16.05 -2.82
CA LYS A 117 19.55 16.60 -1.62
C LYS A 117 20.84 15.89 -1.29
N LYS A 118 20.87 14.59 -1.40
CA LYS A 118 22.09 13.82 -1.15
C LYS A 118 23.18 14.15 -2.13
N LEU A 119 22.81 14.31 -3.37
CA LEU A 119 23.79 14.64 -4.41
C LEU A 119 24.40 16.02 -4.18
N VAL A 120 23.62 16.96 -3.72
CA VAL A 120 24.10 18.31 -3.43
C VAL A 120 25.10 18.32 -2.27
N VAL A 121 24.84 17.50 -1.28
CA VAL A 121 25.73 17.43 -0.10
C VAL A 121 27.07 16.83 -0.43
N LEU A 122 27.10 15.96 -1.36
CA LEU A 122 28.34 15.30 -1.76
C LEU A 122 29.26 16.24 -2.53
#